data_9cacdd4c1abb3604c641061d2d532e24
#
_entry.id   9cacdd4c1abb3604c641061d2d532e24
#
_cell.length_a   1.000
_cell.length_b   1.000
_cell.length_c   1.000
_cell.angle_alpha   90.00
_cell.angle_beta   90.00
_cell.angle_gamma   90.00
#
_symmetry.space_group_name_H-M   'P 1'
#
loop_
_entity.id
_entity.type
_entity.pdbx_description
1 polymer ?
#
loop_
_entity_poly.entity_id
_entity_poly.type
_entity_poly.pdbx_seq_one_letter_code
_entity_poly.pdbx_strand_id
1 'polypeptide(L)'
;SYLLAYLWVSAFPSVTGFWGACLVLTLVSYPLVLLTTMAALARVDPAQEEVARSLGLGGFAVLFRVTLRQARAAIAAGALLVALYVLSDFGAVAAMRFEAFTWVIYGAYRSGFNPARAAVLSLVLLVFAVALVIAESRARGLAASSRIGGGAPRQAPLNRLGKWSGLALVVPAAVLIAALVVPGATLAEWLLAAGPRWDPARWVSALGSTIWLSVAAALASTAAALPLGVLAAPYRDRATRTLEGASYVAHGLPSVVIAISMVSLGVLLLRPIYQREPLLILAYTVLFVPLAIGSVRAAVAAAPVRLEEVARSLGRAPLRAFGTVTARVALPGIAAGAALVLLTCMKELPVTLLLHPTDTDTLATRLWGYSSVSDYAAAAPYAAALLVFAAVPTAVLGMWSTAAGGVRSD
;
A
#
# COMPACT_ATOMS: atom_id res chain seq x y z
N SER A 1 -1.15 -1.49 9.77
CA SER A 1 -2.28 -0.95 10.56
C SER A 1 -2.46 -1.71 11.86
N TYR A 2 -2.67 -3.06 11.83
CA TYR A 2 -2.99 -3.84 13.02
C TYR A 2 -1.89 -3.84 14.10
N LEU A 3 -0.61 -3.87 13.73
CA LEU A 3 0.49 -3.76 14.70
C LEU A 3 0.42 -2.42 15.45
N LEU A 4 0.26 -1.31 14.72
CA LEU A 4 0.12 0.01 15.33
C LEU A 4 -1.09 0.06 16.27
N ALA A 5 -2.21 -0.55 15.86
CA ALA A 5 -3.42 -0.61 16.69
C ALA A 5 -3.18 -1.35 18.00
N TYR A 6 -2.54 -2.52 17.97
CA TYR A 6 -2.24 -3.26 19.22
C TYR A 6 -1.25 -2.52 20.11
N LEU A 7 -0.25 -1.85 19.56
CA LEU A 7 0.67 -1.02 20.34
C LEU A 7 -0.07 0.14 21.04
N TRP A 8 -1.01 0.78 20.35
CA TRP A 8 -1.82 1.84 20.94
C TRP A 8 -2.79 1.32 22.02
N VAL A 9 -3.49 0.21 21.77
CA VAL A 9 -4.43 -0.38 22.75
C VAL A 9 -3.70 -0.86 23.99
N SER A 10 -2.51 -1.41 23.86
CA SER A 10 -1.75 -1.86 25.03
C SER A 10 -1.19 -0.70 25.85
N ALA A 11 -0.75 0.39 25.21
CA ALA A 11 -0.27 1.59 25.90
C ALA A 11 -1.42 2.37 26.55
N PHE A 12 -2.54 2.47 25.85
CA PHE A 12 -3.70 3.26 26.28
C PHE A 12 -5.00 2.44 26.09
N PRO A 13 -5.36 1.55 27.03
CA PRO A 13 -6.54 0.68 26.92
C PRO A 13 -7.87 1.44 26.75
N SER A 14 -7.93 2.72 27.11
CA SER A 14 -9.10 3.58 26.91
C SER A 14 -9.26 4.04 25.45
N VAL A 15 -8.21 3.97 24.62
CA VAL A 15 -8.24 4.36 23.23
C VAL A 15 -8.71 3.19 22.36
N THR A 16 -10.01 2.90 22.42
CA THR A 16 -10.68 1.82 21.67
C THR A 16 -11.91 2.34 20.93
N GLY A 17 -12.57 1.47 20.17
CA GLY A 17 -13.76 1.81 19.41
C GLY A 17 -13.49 2.72 18.22
N PHE A 18 -14.50 3.50 17.83
CA PHE A 18 -14.46 4.36 16.65
C PHE A 18 -13.29 5.35 16.68
N TRP A 19 -13.10 6.08 17.78
CA TRP A 19 -12.05 7.11 17.87
C TRP A 19 -10.63 6.53 17.88
N GLY A 20 -10.46 5.35 18.50
CA GLY A 20 -9.19 4.61 18.43
C GLY A 20 -8.88 4.15 17.01
N ALA A 21 -9.88 3.60 16.32
CA ALA A 21 -9.73 3.22 14.91
C ALA A 21 -9.41 4.43 14.02
N CYS A 22 -10.11 5.55 14.21
CA CYS A 22 -9.83 6.79 13.49
C CYS A 22 -8.40 7.29 13.73
N LEU A 23 -7.93 7.30 14.97
CA LEU A 23 -6.56 7.71 15.31
C LEU A 23 -5.54 6.86 14.56
N VAL A 24 -5.61 5.54 14.73
CA VAL A 24 -4.62 4.61 14.13
C VAL A 24 -4.66 4.66 12.62
N LEU A 25 -5.85 4.61 12.01
CA LEU A 25 -6.00 4.65 10.56
C LEU A 25 -5.52 5.99 9.98
N THR A 26 -5.72 7.10 10.69
CA THR A 26 -5.17 8.41 10.30
C THR A 26 -3.64 8.38 10.35
N LEU A 27 -3.05 7.87 11.44
CA LEU A 27 -1.58 7.80 11.59
C LEU A 27 -0.91 6.90 10.53
N VAL A 28 -1.59 5.88 10.03
CA VAL A 28 -1.06 4.99 8.98
C VAL A 28 -1.29 5.58 7.58
N SER A 29 -2.41 6.26 7.35
CA SER A 29 -2.85 6.65 6.00
C SER A 29 -2.55 8.11 5.63
N TYR A 30 -2.24 9.00 6.59
CA TYR A 30 -1.95 10.41 6.27
C TYR A 30 -0.84 10.60 5.22
N PRO A 31 0.22 9.74 5.14
CA PRO A 31 1.25 9.91 4.12
C PRO A 31 0.71 9.83 2.68
N LEU A 32 -0.39 9.10 2.46
CA LEU A 32 -1.01 8.99 1.14
C LEU A 32 -1.54 10.35 0.65
N VAL A 33 -2.20 11.11 1.53
CA VAL A 33 -2.66 12.48 1.20
C VAL A 33 -1.49 13.45 1.16
N LEU A 34 -0.56 13.34 2.12
CA LEU A 34 0.59 14.22 2.20
C LEU A 34 1.44 14.16 0.92
N LEU A 35 1.83 12.95 0.50
CA LEU A 35 2.70 12.77 -0.67
C LEU A 35 2.02 13.20 -1.98
N THR A 36 0.74 12.88 -2.17
CA THR A 36 -0.02 13.33 -3.35
C THR A 36 -0.18 14.84 -3.38
N THR A 37 -0.43 15.47 -2.22
CA THR A 37 -0.55 16.91 -2.09
C THR A 37 0.79 17.60 -2.32
N MET A 38 1.87 17.13 -1.70
CA MET A 38 3.23 17.67 -1.91
C MET A 38 3.65 17.60 -3.38
N ALA A 39 3.41 16.46 -4.05
CA ALA A 39 3.71 16.29 -5.46
C ALA A 39 2.90 17.26 -6.35
N ALA A 40 1.66 17.57 -5.97
CA ALA A 40 0.83 18.56 -6.66
C ALA A 40 1.32 19.98 -6.41
N LEU A 41 1.63 20.33 -5.16
CA LEU A 41 2.12 21.66 -4.78
C LEU A 41 3.47 21.98 -5.45
N ALA A 42 4.35 21.00 -5.60
CA ALA A 42 5.61 21.16 -6.33
C ALA A 42 5.43 21.49 -7.83
N ARG A 43 4.22 21.30 -8.37
CA ARG A 43 3.86 21.57 -9.77
C ARG A 43 2.94 22.77 -9.95
N VAL A 44 2.58 23.46 -8.88
CA VAL A 44 1.78 24.68 -8.93
C VAL A 44 2.57 25.77 -9.67
N ASP A 45 1.88 26.52 -10.54
CA ASP A 45 2.48 27.62 -11.28
C ASP A 45 2.64 28.86 -10.37
N PRO A 46 3.88 29.28 -10.04
CA PRO A 46 4.13 30.44 -9.19
C PRO A 46 3.58 31.75 -9.77
N ALA A 47 3.45 31.86 -11.09
CA ALA A 47 2.96 33.07 -11.74
C ALA A 47 1.53 33.41 -11.30
N GLN A 48 0.68 32.42 -11.09
CA GLN A 48 -0.69 32.65 -10.59
C GLN A 48 -0.71 33.18 -9.16
N GLU A 49 0.22 32.75 -8.31
CA GLU A 49 0.38 33.29 -6.95
C GLU A 49 0.92 34.73 -7.00
N GLU A 50 1.87 35.03 -7.87
CA GLU A 50 2.44 36.37 -8.06
C GLU A 50 1.36 37.35 -8.54
N VAL A 51 0.55 36.95 -9.53
CA VAL A 51 -0.60 37.76 -9.99
C VAL A 51 -1.61 37.98 -8.87
N ALA A 52 -1.94 36.99 -8.09
CA ALA A 52 -2.87 37.10 -6.98
C ALA A 52 -2.34 38.09 -5.90
N ARG A 53 -1.04 38.05 -5.63
CA ARG A 53 -0.39 39.01 -4.71
C ARG A 53 -0.33 40.40 -5.27
N SER A 54 -0.08 40.58 -6.56
CA SER A 54 -0.11 41.91 -7.21
C SER A 54 -1.51 42.55 -7.20
N LEU A 55 -2.56 41.70 -7.16
CA LEU A 55 -3.95 42.12 -6.98
C LEU A 55 -4.32 42.38 -5.49
N GLY A 56 -3.35 42.41 -4.57
CA GLY A 56 -3.55 42.77 -3.16
C GLY A 56 -4.00 41.60 -2.27
N LEU A 57 -4.00 40.35 -2.74
CA LEU A 57 -4.36 39.19 -1.90
C LEU A 57 -3.26 38.90 -0.89
N GLY A 58 -3.60 38.85 0.38
CA GLY A 58 -2.70 38.41 1.46
C GLY A 58 -2.35 36.93 1.37
N GLY A 59 -1.25 36.50 2.02
CA GLY A 59 -0.70 35.13 1.91
C GLY A 59 -1.71 34.00 2.19
N PHE A 60 -2.56 34.16 3.21
CA PHE A 60 -3.63 33.17 3.49
C PHE A 60 -4.69 33.12 2.38
N ALA A 61 -5.08 34.25 1.81
CA ALA A 61 -6.03 34.28 0.71
C ALA A 61 -5.44 33.61 -0.56
N VAL A 62 -4.16 33.84 -0.85
CA VAL A 62 -3.45 33.18 -1.95
C VAL A 62 -3.41 31.67 -1.72
N LEU A 63 -3.05 31.21 -0.52
CA LEU A 63 -3.01 29.78 -0.19
C LEU A 63 -4.37 29.09 -0.45
N PHE A 64 -5.45 29.64 0.10
CA PHE A 64 -6.77 28.98 0.01
C PHE A 64 -7.46 29.17 -1.34
N ARG A 65 -7.35 30.35 -1.97
CA ARG A 65 -8.05 30.66 -3.22
C ARG A 65 -7.30 30.25 -4.47
N VAL A 66 -5.97 30.20 -4.44
CA VAL A 66 -5.13 29.91 -5.59
C VAL A 66 -4.43 28.55 -5.44
N THR A 67 -3.54 28.42 -4.46
CA THR A 67 -2.64 27.25 -4.32
C THR A 67 -3.41 25.95 -4.04
N LEU A 68 -4.27 25.94 -3.00
CA LEU A 68 -5.08 24.76 -2.67
C LEU A 68 -6.13 24.46 -3.74
N ARG A 69 -6.65 25.49 -4.43
CA ARG A 69 -7.59 25.28 -5.54
C ARG A 69 -6.93 24.57 -6.71
N GLN A 70 -5.66 24.83 -7.01
CA GLN A 70 -4.90 24.11 -8.03
C GLN A 70 -4.62 22.65 -7.60
N ALA A 71 -4.30 22.43 -6.31
CA ALA A 71 -4.01 21.12 -5.75
C ALA A 71 -5.25 20.26 -5.46
N ARG A 72 -6.48 20.83 -5.53
CA ARG A 72 -7.72 20.17 -5.07
C ARG A 72 -7.96 18.79 -5.63
N ALA A 73 -7.66 18.57 -6.92
CA ALA A 73 -7.85 17.28 -7.57
C ALA A 73 -6.88 16.21 -7.03
N ALA A 74 -5.63 16.59 -6.72
CA ALA A 74 -4.65 15.68 -6.12
C ALA A 74 -4.98 15.41 -4.65
N ILE A 75 -5.45 16.40 -3.90
CA ILE A 75 -5.93 16.22 -2.52
C ILE A 75 -7.14 15.27 -2.51
N ALA A 76 -8.10 15.44 -3.43
CA ALA A 76 -9.26 14.56 -3.56
C ALA A 76 -8.84 13.13 -3.92
N ALA A 77 -7.89 12.95 -4.85
CA ALA A 77 -7.35 11.64 -5.19
C ALA A 77 -6.66 10.98 -3.99
N GLY A 78 -5.86 11.72 -3.23
CA GLY A 78 -5.24 11.23 -2.01
C GLY A 78 -6.27 10.85 -0.93
N ALA A 79 -7.31 11.66 -0.73
CA ALA A 79 -8.38 11.37 0.21
C ALA A 79 -9.19 10.11 -0.19
N LEU A 80 -9.45 9.92 -1.49
CA LEU A 80 -10.13 8.73 -1.99
C LEU A 80 -9.25 7.47 -1.85
N LEU A 81 -7.91 7.58 -2.02
CA LEU A 81 -6.99 6.49 -1.70
C LEU A 81 -7.04 6.11 -0.21
N VAL A 82 -7.10 7.10 0.68
CA VAL A 82 -7.29 6.85 2.12
C VAL A 82 -8.63 6.19 2.39
N ALA A 83 -9.72 6.67 1.77
CA ALA A 83 -11.04 6.06 1.92
C ALA A 83 -11.04 4.58 1.49
N LEU A 84 -10.37 4.27 0.36
CA LEU A 84 -10.21 2.90 -0.13
C LEU A 84 -9.39 2.04 0.83
N TYR A 85 -8.28 2.58 1.35
CA TYR A 85 -7.43 1.91 2.33
C TYR A 85 -8.21 1.60 3.62
N VAL A 86 -8.93 2.60 4.17
CA VAL A 86 -9.73 2.45 5.40
C VAL A 86 -10.89 1.46 5.21
N LEU A 87 -11.57 1.52 4.06
CA LEU A 87 -12.65 0.59 3.73
C LEU A 87 -12.16 -0.87 3.67
N SER A 88 -10.91 -1.07 3.28
CA SER A 88 -10.28 -2.40 3.15
C SER A 88 -9.59 -2.87 4.42
N ASP A 89 -9.39 -1.98 5.41
CA ASP A 89 -8.68 -2.36 6.63
C ASP A 89 -9.53 -3.29 7.50
N PHE A 90 -8.89 -4.37 7.91
CA PHE A 90 -9.45 -5.37 8.82
C PHE A 90 -8.74 -5.32 10.18
N GLY A 91 -7.42 -5.25 10.16
CA GLY A 91 -6.62 -5.50 11.33
C GLY A 91 -6.68 -4.41 12.39
N ALA A 92 -6.66 -3.13 11.98
CA ALA A 92 -6.73 -2.02 12.92
C ALA A 92 -8.12 -1.90 13.55
N VAL A 93 -9.18 -2.04 12.76
CA VAL A 93 -10.57 -1.96 13.28
C VAL A 93 -10.86 -3.10 14.23
N ALA A 94 -10.38 -4.30 13.96
CA ALA A 94 -10.53 -5.46 14.83
C ALA A 94 -9.75 -5.29 16.14
N ALA A 95 -8.48 -4.85 16.08
CA ALA A 95 -7.66 -4.58 17.25
C ALA A 95 -8.25 -3.47 18.14
N MET A 96 -8.86 -2.44 17.52
CA MET A 96 -9.55 -1.36 18.22
C MET A 96 -10.96 -1.74 18.70
N ARG A 97 -11.39 -2.98 18.51
CA ARG A 97 -12.73 -3.47 18.90
C ARG A 97 -13.87 -2.64 18.29
N PHE A 98 -13.68 -2.19 17.05
CA PHE A 98 -14.68 -1.44 16.29
C PHE A 98 -15.31 -2.34 15.22
N GLU A 99 -16.63 -2.48 15.24
CA GLU A 99 -17.39 -3.32 14.30
C GLU A 99 -17.51 -2.68 12.93
N ALA A 100 -16.40 -2.64 12.18
CA ALA A 100 -16.42 -2.24 10.77
C ALA A 100 -16.88 -3.39 9.87
N PHE A 101 -17.22 -3.08 8.62
CA PHE A 101 -17.74 -4.06 7.64
C PHE A 101 -16.82 -5.28 7.48
N THR A 102 -15.51 -5.05 7.36
CA THR A 102 -14.50 -6.11 7.23
C THR A 102 -14.48 -7.06 8.42
N TRP A 103 -14.62 -6.53 9.64
CA TRP A 103 -14.70 -7.32 10.86
C TRP A 103 -16.01 -8.13 10.94
N VAL A 104 -17.14 -7.49 10.58
CA VAL A 104 -18.46 -8.16 10.57
C VAL A 104 -18.51 -9.29 9.54
N ILE A 105 -17.92 -9.09 8.34
CA ILE A 105 -17.79 -10.14 7.31
C ILE A 105 -17.00 -11.33 7.83
N TYR A 106 -15.83 -11.07 8.44
CA TYR A 106 -14.99 -12.11 9.02
C TYR A 106 -15.71 -12.88 10.14
N GLY A 107 -16.38 -12.16 11.04
CA GLY A 107 -17.16 -12.74 12.12
C GLY A 107 -18.34 -13.59 11.64
N ALA A 108 -19.06 -13.12 10.62
CA ALA A 108 -20.16 -13.88 10.01
C ALA A 108 -19.69 -15.21 9.41
N TYR A 109 -18.49 -15.21 8.80
CA TYR A 109 -17.91 -16.42 8.25
C TYR A 109 -17.37 -17.35 9.33
N ARG A 110 -16.52 -16.87 10.25
CA ARG A 110 -15.75 -17.69 11.19
C ARG A 110 -16.53 -18.08 12.46
N SER A 111 -17.21 -17.14 13.06
CA SER A 111 -17.94 -17.36 14.33
C SER A 111 -19.42 -17.60 14.14
N GLY A 112 -20.03 -16.98 13.12
CA GLY A 112 -21.43 -17.13 12.80
C GLY A 112 -21.77 -18.36 11.95
N PHE A 113 -20.74 -19.06 11.40
CA PHE A 113 -20.91 -20.21 10.50
C PHE A 113 -21.92 -19.96 9.37
N ASN A 114 -22.04 -18.70 8.94
CA ASN A 114 -23.01 -18.29 7.93
C ASN A 114 -22.29 -17.71 6.69
N PRO A 115 -21.81 -18.57 5.79
CA PRO A 115 -21.11 -18.13 4.58
C PRO A 115 -22.00 -17.32 3.64
N ALA A 116 -23.31 -17.56 3.62
CA ALA A 116 -24.26 -16.80 2.80
C ALA A 116 -24.33 -15.33 3.27
N ARG A 117 -24.44 -15.10 4.58
CA ARG A 117 -24.41 -13.74 5.15
C ARG A 117 -23.08 -13.05 4.87
N ALA A 118 -21.96 -13.75 5.04
CA ALA A 118 -20.64 -13.20 4.73
C ALA A 118 -20.53 -12.83 3.24
N ALA A 119 -21.04 -13.65 2.32
CA ALA A 119 -21.04 -13.38 0.89
C ALA A 119 -21.88 -12.14 0.52
N VAL A 120 -23.09 -11.99 1.07
CA VAL A 120 -23.95 -10.81 0.84
C VAL A 120 -23.27 -9.53 1.34
N LEU A 121 -22.71 -9.53 2.56
CA LEU A 121 -21.98 -8.39 3.09
C LEU A 121 -20.73 -8.07 2.25
N SER A 122 -20.03 -9.11 1.79
CA SER A 122 -18.88 -8.95 0.88
C SER A 122 -19.27 -8.29 -0.44
N LEU A 123 -20.45 -8.63 -1.00
CA LEU A 123 -20.96 -8.01 -2.21
C LEU A 123 -21.29 -6.53 -2.01
N VAL A 124 -21.88 -6.17 -0.87
CA VAL A 124 -22.15 -4.76 -0.53
C VAL A 124 -20.82 -3.99 -0.41
N LEU A 125 -19.83 -4.55 0.31
CA LEU A 125 -18.51 -3.94 0.45
C LEU A 125 -17.80 -3.78 -0.90
N LEU A 126 -17.93 -4.77 -1.78
CA LEU A 126 -17.42 -4.75 -3.15
C LEU A 126 -17.98 -3.57 -3.94
N VAL A 127 -19.31 -3.34 -3.89
CA VAL A 127 -19.95 -2.21 -4.61
C VAL A 127 -19.38 -0.88 -4.14
N PHE A 128 -19.21 -0.68 -2.81
CA PHE A 128 -18.59 0.52 -2.27
C PHE A 128 -17.13 0.67 -2.69
N ALA A 129 -16.34 -0.41 -2.65
CA ALA A 129 -14.95 -0.40 -3.09
C ALA A 129 -14.82 -0.02 -4.57
N VAL A 130 -15.64 -0.62 -5.45
CA VAL A 130 -15.66 -0.30 -6.89
C VAL A 130 -16.05 1.15 -7.13
N ALA A 131 -17.06 1.66 -6.42
CA ALA A 131 -17.46 3.07 -6.52
C ALA A 131 -16.31 4.02 -6.13
N LEU A 132 -15.59 3.72 -5.05
CA LEU A 132 -14.43 4.49 -4.61
C LEU A 132 -13.27 4.42 -5.62
N VAL A 133 -12.97 3.26 -6.18
CA VAL A 133 -11.94 3.10 -7.22
C VAL A 133 -12.27 3.94 -8.46
N ILE A 134 -13.53 3.93 -8.89
CA ILE A 134 -13.99 4.74 -10.02
C ILE A 134 -13.86 6.24 -9.71
N ALA A 135 -14.28 6.66 -8.52
CA ALA A 135 -14.16 8.05 -8.08
C ALA A 135 -12.69 8.50 -8.02
N GLU A 136 -11.81 7.67 -7.47
CA GLU A 136 -10.37 7.91 -7.36
C GLU A 136 -9.68 8.00 -8.73
N SER A 137 -9.99 7.08 -9.64
CA SER A 137 -9.42 7.10 -10.99
C SER A 137 -9.83 8.36 -11.78
N ARG A 138 -11.08 8.84 -11.60
CA ARG A 138 -11.55 10.11 -12.17
C ARG A 138 -10.84 11.32 -11.56
N ALA A 139 -10.71 11.36 -10.23
CA ALA A 139 -10.02 12.44 -9.53
C ALA A 139 -8.55 12.54 -9.96
N ARG A 140 -7.87 11.39 -10.11
CA ARG A 140 -6.49 11.32 -10.60
C ARG A 140 -6.35 11.81 -12.03
N GLY A 141 -7.28 11.45 -12.91
CA GLY A 141 -7.33 11.94 -14.29
C GLY A 141 -7.45 13.47 -14.35
N LEU A 142 -8.31 14.06 -13.53
CA LEU A 142 -8.46 15.52 -13.43
C LEU A 142 -7.19 16.20 -12.88
N ALA A 143 -6.50 15.58 -11.92
CA ALA A 143 -5.24 16.10 -11.40
C ALA A 143 -4.12 16.09 -12.45
N ALA A 144 -4.07 15.10 -13.33
CA ALA A 144 -3.09 15.02 -14.41
C ALA A 144 -3.34 16.05 -15.52
N SER A 145 -4.59 16.43 -15.78
CA SER A 145 -4.98 17.38 -16.82
C SER A 145 -4.97 18.86 -16.39
N SER A 146 -4.77 19.16 -15.11
CA SER A 146 -4.80 20.53 -14.58
C SER A 146 -3.56 21.36 -14.91
N ARG A 147 -2.59 20.80 -15.61
CA ARG A 147 -1.37 21.54 -16.03
C ARG A 147 -1.66 22.34 -17.31
N ILE A 148 -1.92 23.61 -17.16
CA ILE A 148 -2.05 24.57 -18.26
C ILE A 148 -0.72 25.33 -18.37
N GLY A 149 0.19 24.87 -19.22
CA GLY A 149 1.44 25.58 -19.52
C GLY A 149 2.54 24.65 -20.07
N GLY A 150 3.08 24.97 -21.24
CA GLY A 150 4.16 24.22 -21.92
C GLY A 150 5.58 24.62 -21.51
N GLY A 151 5.76 25.41 -20.44
CA GLY A 151 7.07 25.87 -19.97
C GLY A 151 7.76 24.91 -18.99
N ALA A 152 9.09 25.03 -18.86
CA ALA A 152 9.84 24.34 -17.82
C ALA A 152 9.30 24.69 -16.42
N PRO A 153 9.18 23.73 -15.50
CA PRO A 153 8.67 24.01 -14.15
C PRO A 153 9.62 24.99 -13.45
N ARG A 154 9.15 26.21 -13.19
CA ARG A 154 9.86 27.16 -12.33
C ARG A 154 9.67 26.71 -10.87
N GLN A 155 10.76 26.57 -10.14
CA GLN A 155 10.68 26.23 -8.72
C GLN A 155 9.98 27.37 -7.97
N ALA A 156 8.96 27.03 -7.21
CA ALA A 156 8.29 28.00 -6.37
C ALA A 156 9.25 28.53 -5.28
N PRO A 157 9.33 29.84 -5.04
CA PRO A 157 10.18 30.39 -3.99
C PRO A 157 9.74 29.87 -2.62
N LEU A 158 10.69 29.49 -1.78
CA LEU A 158 10.42 29.05 -0.41
C LEU A 158 9.87 30.21 0.42
N ASN A 159 8.64 30.07 0.88
CA ASN A 159 8.03 31.07 1.77
C ASN A 159 8.59 30.87 3.20
N ARG A 160 9.27 31.88 3.71
CA ARG A 160 9.75 31.88 5.10
C ARG A 160 8.59 32.13 6.07
N LEU A 161 8.29 31.14 6.92
CA LEU A 161 7.19 31.22 7.90
C LEU A 161 7.49 32.17 9.08
N GLY A 162 8.73 32.64 9.23
CA GLY A 162 9.12 33.57 10.30
C GLY A 162 8.73 33.05 11.71
N LYS A 163 8.03 33.88 12.48
CA LYS A 163 7.61 33.55 13.86
C LYS A 163 6.65 32.35 13.94
N TRP A 164 5.99 31.98 12.84
CA TRP A 164 5.03 30.86 12.78
C TRP A 164 5.70 29.51 12.53
N SER A 165 7.01 29.47 12.30
CA SER A 165 7.73 28.22 12.03
C SER A 165 7.62 27.23 13.18
N GLY A 166 7.72 27.70 14.44
CA GLY A 166 7.56 26.83 15.62
C GLY A 166 6.18 26.19 15.69
N LEU A 167 5.12 26.97 15.50
CA LEU A 167 3.74 26.47 15.52
C LEU A 167 3.47 25.52 14.34
N ALA A 168 4.03 25.78 13.17
CA ALA A 168 3.89 24.92 12.00
C ALA A 168 4.57 23.55 12.18
N LEU A 169 5.57 23.45 13.04
CA LEU A 169 6.26 22.19 13.38
C LEU A 169 5.53 21.36 14.46
N VAL A 170 4.61 21.96 15.23
CA VAL A 170 3.91 21.25 16.31
C VAL A 170 3.08 20.09 15.76
N VAL A 171 2.32 20.32 14.67
CA VAL A 171 1.47 19.26 14.09
C VAL A 171 2.29 18.10 13.54
N PRO A 172 3.32 18.32 12.67
CA PRO A 172 4.19 17.22 12.23
C PRO A 172 4.90 16.52 13.39
N ALA A 173 5.37 17.25 14.41
CA ALA A 173 6.01 16.67 15.58
C ALA A 173 5.02 15.79 16.38
N ALA A 174 3.80 16.26 16.62
CA ALA A 174 2.77 15.47 17.30
C ALA A 174 2.43 14.18 16.53
N VAL A 175 2.32 14.27 15.19
CA VAL A 175 2.09 13.10 14.34
C VAL A 175 3.28 12.15 14.40
N LEU A 176 4.52 12.65 14.38
CA LEU A 176 5.71 11.83 14.48
C LEU A 176 5.78 11.10 15.83
N ILE A 177 5.50 11.81 16.93
CA ILE A 177 5.45 11.23 18.27
C ILE A 177 4.37 10.14 18.33
N ALA A 178 3.19 10.42 17.88
CA ALA A 178 2.07 9.48 17.89
C ALA A 178 2.29 8.27 16.97
N ALA A 179 2.95 8.44 15.83
CA ALA A 179 3.16 7.36 14.86
C ALA A 179 4.41 6.52 15.13
N LEU A 180 5.44 7.06 15.78
CA LEU A 180 6.72 6.38 15.96
C LEU A 180 7.17 6.28 17.43
N VAL A 181 7.12 7.37 18.19
CA VAL A 181 7.67 7.37 19.55
C VAL A 181 6.81 6.53 20.49
N VAL A 182 5.50 6.75 20.50
CA VAL A 182 4.57 5.98 21.34
C VAL A 182 4.63 4.51 20.99
N PRO A 183 4.43 4.08 19.73
CA PRO A 183 4.49 2.66 19.38
C PRO A 183 5.88 2.05 19.59
N GLY A 184 6.95 2.81 19.35
CA GLY A 184 8.33 2.36 19.57
C GLY A 184 8.62 2.10 21.04
N ALA A 185 8.21 2.99 21.93
CA ALA A 185 8.34 2.81 23.38
C ALA A 185 7.53 1.59 23.87
N THR A 186 6.28 1.45 23.42
CA THR A 186 5.44 0.32 23.76
C THR A 186 6.01 -1.01 23.25
N LEU A 187 6.57 -1.03 22.03
CA LEU A 187 7.22 -2.24 21.52
C LEU A 187 8.48 -2.58 22.32
N ALA A 188 9.24 -1.57 22.75
CA ALA A 188 10.39 -1.79 23.63
C ALA A 188 9.96 -2.39 24.98
N GLU A 189 8.89 -1.90 25.59
CA GLU A 189 8.30 -2.48 26.81
C GLU A 189 7.88 -3.94 26.60
N TRP A 190 7.21 -4.25 25.48
CA TRP A 190 6.84 -5.62 25.15
C TRP A 190 8.06 -6.53 25.01
N LEU A 191 9.13 -6.06 24.35
CA LEU A 191 10.37 -6.83 24.18
C LEU A 191 11.10 -7.07 25.51
N LEU A 192 11.12 -6.09 26.41
CA LEU A 192 11.68 -6.25 27.75
C LEU A 192 10.88 -7.26 28.58
N ALA A 193 9.56 -7.31 28.38
CA ALA A 193 8.68 -8.27 29.05
C ALA A 193 8.70 -9.67 28.41
N ALA A 194 9.22 -9.80 27.17
CA ALA A 194 9.21 -11.06 26.40
C ALA A 194 10.01 -12.19 27.08
N GLY A 195 11.20 -11.89 27.59
CA GLY A 195 12.04 -12.78 28.41
C GLY A 195 11.83 -14.28 28.20
N PRO A 196 11.40 -15.02 29.25
CA PRO A 196 11.22 -16.47 29.19
C PRO A 196 10.04 -16.95 28.34
N ARG A 197 9.17 -16.06 27.85
CA ARG A 197 8.02 -16.39 27.00
C ARG A 197 8.36 -16.54 25.53
N TRP A 198 9.59 -16.16 25.14
CA TRP A 198 10.03 -16.29 23.77
C TRP A 198 10.40 -17.73 23.43
N ASP A 199 9.77 -18.29 22.39
CA ASP A 199 10.10 -19.57 21.80
C ASP A 199 10.85 -19.36 20.47
N PRO A 200 12.20 -19.48 20.47
CA PRO A 200 13.01 -19.26 19.28
C PRO A 200 12.68 -20.21 18.13
N ALA A 201 12.34 -21.46 18.43
CA ALA A 201 12.05 -22.46 17.41
C ALA A 201 10.77 -22.13 16.63
N ARG A 202 9.71 -21.74 17.34
CA ARG A 202 8.48 -21.29 16.72
C ARG A 202 8.65 -19.98 15.96
N TRP A 203 9.47 -19.06 16.49
CA TRP A 203 9.76 -17.79 15.83
C TRP A 203 10.49 -18.02 14.50
N VAL A 204 11.54 -18.87 14.47
CA VAL A 204 12.28 -19.22 13.26
C VAL A 204 11.37 -19.91 12.24
N SER A 205 10.51 -20.82 12.68
CA SER A 205 9.53 -21.50 11.81
C SER A 205 8.56 -20.49 11.18
N ALA A 206 7.96 -19.59 11.97
CA ALA A 206 7.05 -18.54 11.47
C ALA A 206 7.74 -17.57 10.53
N LEU A 207 9.01 -17.22 10.80
CA LEU A 207 9.82 -16.40 9.91
C LEU A 207 10.08 -17.11 8.58
N GLY A 208 10.49 -18.37 8.62
CA GLY A 208 10.72 -19.19 7.43
C GLY A 208 9.47 -19.29 6.56
N SER A 209 8.32 -19.62 7.15
CA SER A 209 7.04 -19.69 6.45
C SER A 209 6.65 -18.32 5.85
N THR A 210 6.84 -17.23 6.59
CA THR A 210 6.54 -15.88 6.09
C THR A 210 7.38 -15.54 4.87
N ILE A 211 8.69 -15.79 4.92
CA ILE A 211 9.61 -15.51 3.80
C ILE A 211 9.25 -16.41 2.61
N TRP A 212 9.09 -17.71 2.82
CA TRP A 212 8.76 -18.66 1.77
C TRP A 212 7.48 -18.30 1.02
N LEU A 213 6.38 -18.12 1.75
CA LEU A 213 5.07 -17.78 1.17
C LEU A 213 5.12 -16.43 0.45
N SER A 214 5.81 -15.45 1.02
CA SER A 214 5.92 -14.13 0.40
C SER A 214 6.78 -14.13 -0.86
N VAL A 215 7.88 -14.89 -0.87
CA VAL A 215 8.73 -15.06 -2.06
C VAL A 215 7.96 -15.79 -3.16
N ALA A 216 7.30 -16.90 -2.83
CA ALA A 216 6.51 -17.67 -3.78
C ALA A 216 5.37 -16.81 -4.38
N ALA A 217 4.66 -16.06 -3.55
CA ALA A 217 3.60 -15.15 -3.99
C ALA A 217 4.13 -13.99 -4.84
N ALA A 218 5.27 -13.39 -4.47
CA ALA A 218 5.89 -12.32 -5.24
C ALA A 218 6.34 -12.79 -6.62
N LEU A 219 6.96 -13.97 -6.70
CA LEU A 219 7.35 -14.59 -7.98
C LEU A 219 6.13 -14.92 -8.84
N ALA A 220 5.10 -15.56 -8.27
CA ALA A 220 3.87 -15.91 -8.97
C ALA A 220 3.13 -14.66 -9.46
N SER A 221 2.99 -13.62 -8.62
CA SER A 221 2.35 -12.36 -8.99
C SER A 221 3.12 -11.63 -10.09
N THR A 222 4.46 -11.60 -10.00
CA THR A 222 5.30 -10.96 -11.01
C THR A 222 5.24 -11.73 -12.33
N ALA A 223 5.31 -13.06 -12.30
CA ALA A 223 5.19 -13.90 -13.49
C ALA A 223 3.83 -13.72 -14.18
N ALA A 224 2.73 -13.69 -13.41
CA ALA A 224 1.38 -13.43 -13.92
C ALA A 224 1.23 -12.00 -14.48
N ALA A 225 1.94 -11.03 -13.91
CA ALA A 225 1.90 -9.64 -14.33
C ALA A 225 2.73 -9.34 -15.60
N LEU A 226 3.78 -10.14 -15.88
CA LEU A 226 4.70 -9.88 -17.00
C LEU A 226 3.98 -9.74 -18.35
N PRO A 227 3.09 -10.65 -18.80
CA PRO A 227 2.43 -10.53 -20.10
C PRO A 227 1.63 -9.23 -20.22
N LEU A 228 0.85 -8.91 -19.19
CA LEU A 228 -0.01 -7.72 -19.19
C LEU A 228 0.81 -6.43 -19.06
N GLY A 229 1.79 -6.39 -18.17
CA GLY A 229 2.62 -5.22 -17.94
C GLY A 229 3.50 -4.86 -19.15
N VAL A 230 4.02 -5.87 -19.85
CA VAL A 230 4.81 -5.70 -21.07
C VAL A 230 3.94 -5.22 -22.23
N LEU A 231 2.75 -5.79 -22.41
CA LEU A 231 1.83 -5.38 -23.47
C LEU A 231 1.23 -3.98 -23.23
N ALA A 232 0.93 -3.65 -21.99
CA ALA A 232 0.32 -2.37 -21.62
C ALA A 232 1.27 -1.17 -21.73
N ALA A 233 2.58 -1.37 -21.79
CA ALA A 233 3.56 -0.27 -21.88
C ALA A 233 3.56 0.40 -23.27
N PRO A 234 3.73 -0.31 -24.40
CA PRO A 234 3.77 0.29 -25.74
C PRO A 234 2.37 0.42 -26.38
N TYR A 235 1.43 -0.46 -26.06
CA TYR A 235 0.12 -0.50 -26.70
C TYR A 235 -0.96 0.14 -25.83
N ARG A 236 -1.52 1.27 -26.27
CA ARG A 236 -2.64 1.97 -25.60
C ARG A 236 -3.98 1.69 -26.27
N ASP A 237 -4.22 0.45 -26.65
CA ASP A 237 -5.50 0.05 -27.25
C ASP A 237 -6.63 -0.10 -26.19
N ARG A 238 -7.84 -0.38 -26.66
CA ARG A 238 -9.00 -0.53 -25.76
C ARG A 238 -8.86 -1.75 -24.84
N ALA A 239 -8.26 -2.84 -25.34
CA ALA A 239 -8.10 -4.07 -24.57
C ALA A 239 -7.12 -3.88 -23.39
N THR A 240 -5.96 -3.26 -23.65
CA THR A 240 -4.99 -2.97 -22.58
C THR A 240 -5.55 -2.02 -21.53
N ARG A 241 -6.31 -0.99 -21.93
CA ARG A 241 -6.97 -0.08 -20.98
C ARG A 241 -8.04 -0.77 -20.13
N THR A 242 -8.83 -1.68 -20.72
CA THR A 242 -9.84 -2.42 -19.93
C THR A 242 -9.19 -3.39 -18.96
N LEU A 243 -8.11 -4.08 -19.35
CA LEU A 243 -7.34 -4.96 -18.48
C LEU A 243 -6.64 -4.19 -17.35
N GLU A 244 -6.06 -3.03 -17.64
CA GLU A 244 -5.52 -2.14 -16.61
C GLU A 244 -6.63 -1.67 -15.66
N GLY A 245 -7.76 -1.23 -16.18
CA GLY A 245 -8.91 -0.82 -15.38
C GLY A 245 -9.41 -1.93 -14.46
N ALA A 246 -9.54 -3.15 -14.98
CA ALA A 246 -9.92 -4.32 -14.19
C ALA A 246 -8.90 -4.64 -13.09
N SER A 247 -7.59 -4.51 -13.40
CA SER A 247 -6.52 -4.69 -12.41
C SER A 247 -6.58 -3.65 -11.29
N TYR A 248 -6.87 -2.39 -11.62
CA TYR A 248 -7.06 -1.33 -10.61
C TYR A 248 -8.26 -1.61 -9.70
N VAL A 249 -9.38 -2.08 -10.27
CA VAL A 249 -10.55 -2.48 -9.48
C VAL A 249 -10.16 -3.63 -8.54
N ALA A 250 -9.45 -4.65 -9.04
CA ALA A 250 -9.01 -5.77 -8.21
C ALA A 250 -8.09 -5.34 -7.06
N HIS A 251 -7.24 -4.31 -7.27
CA HIS A 251 -6.39 -3.76 -6.19
C HIS A 251 -7.18 -3.03 -5.10
N GLY A 252 -8.35 -2.50 -5.44
CA GLY A 252 -9.24 -1.84 -4.49
C GLY A 252 -10.13 -2.79 -3.69
N LEU A 253 -10.10 -4.09 -3.97
CA LEU A 253 -10.93 -5.05 -3.24
C LEU A 253 -10.37 -5.30 -1.84
N PRO A 254 -11.23 -5.27 -0.81
CA PRO A 254 -10.82 -5.67 0.53
C PRO A 254 -10.31 -7.12 0.56
N SER A 255 -9.16 -7.33 1.20
CA SER A 255 -8.52 -8.65 1.25
C SER A 255 -9.38 -9.72 1.91
N VAL A 256 -10.25 -9.35 2.87
CA VAL A 256 -11.21 -10.29 3.47
C VAL A 256 -12.22 -10.82 2.47
N VAL A 257 -12.64 -10.01 1.48
CA VAL A 257 -13.57 -10.45 0.41
C VAL A 257 -12.89 -11.46 -0.50
N ILE A 258 -11.65 -11.18 -0.89
CA ILE A 258 -10.83 -12.10 -1.70
C ILE A 258 -10.60 -13.40 -0.92
N ALA A 259 -10.29 -13.31 0.38
CA ALA A 259 -10.07 -14.48 1.22
C ALA A 259 -11.28 -15.41 1.25
N ILE A 260 -12.48 -14.89 1.52
CA ILE A 260 -13.72 -15.69 1.56
C ILE A 260 -14.04 -16.27 0.18
N SER A 261 -13.83 -15.50 -0.89
CA SER A 261 -14.01 -15.99 -2.25
C SER A 261 -13.05 -17.16 -2.56
N MET A 262 -11.79 -17.07 -2.13
CA MET A 262 -10.79 -18.13 -2.31
C MET A 262 -11.08 -19.35 -1.44
N VAL A 263 -11.61 -19.18 -0.24
CA VAL A 263 -12.10 -20.30 0.58
C VAL A 263 -13.23 -21.02 -0.14
N SER A 264 -14.22 -20.28 -0.64
CA SER A 264 -15.35 -20.86 -1.40
C SER A 264 -14.88 -21.59 -2.66
N LEU A 265 -13.96 -20.99 -3.42
CA LEU A 265 -13.33 -21.60 -4.58
C LEU A 265 -12.59 -22.90 -4.20
N GLY A 266 -11.83 -22.86 -3.09
CA GLY A 266 -11.08 -23.99 -2.57
C GLY A 266 -11.98 -25.16 -2.20
N VAL A 267 -13.07 -24.90 -1.49
CA VAL A 267 -14.02 -25.92 -1.06
C VAL A 267 -14.81 -26.53 -2.23
N LEU A 268 -15.23 -25.68 -3.19
CA LEU A 268 -16.10 -26.11 -4.28
C LEU A 268 -15.34 -26.74 -5.47
N LEU A 269 -14.23 -26.12 -5.87
CA LEU A 269 -13.56 -26.44 -7.13
C LEU A 269 -12.12 -26.92 -6.95
N LEU A 270 -11.40 -26.46 -5.92
CA LEU A 270 -9.97 -26.72 -5.74
C LEU A 270 -9.70 -27.56 -4.47
N ARG A 271 -10.56 -28.53 -4.17
CA ARG A 271 -10.46 -29.40 -3.00
C ARG A 271 -9.07 -30.01 -2.74
N PRO A 272 -8.30 -30.47 -3.77
CA PRO A 272 -6.99 -31.07 -3.55
C PRO A 272 -5.95 -30.10 -2.95
N ILE A 273 -6.11 -28.79 -3.15
CA ILE A 273 -5.20 -27.76 -2.64
C ILE A 273 -5.83 -26.91 -1.53
N TYR A 274 -7.07 -27.22 -1.12
CA TYR A 274 -7.73 -26.52 -0.02
C TYR A 274 -6.97 -26.76 1.28
N GLN A 275 -6.79 -25.71 2.09
CA GLN A 275 -5.95 -25.70 3.30
C GLN A 275 -4.49 -26.15 3.06
N ARG A 276 -3.96 -25.87 1.87
CA ARG A 276 -2.55 -26.06 1.55
C ARG A 276 -1.92 -24.78 1.03
N GLU A 277 -0.59 -24.69 1.09
CA GLU A 277 0.16 -23.51 0.64
C GLU A 277 -0.16 -23.06 -0.79
N PRO A 278 -0.39 -23.93 -1.80
CA PRO A 278 -0.69 -23.47 -3.15
C PRO A 278 -1.95 -22.60 -3.25
N LEU A 279 -3.00 -22.88 -2.46
CA LEU A 279 -4.20 -22.06 -2.45
C LEU A 279 -3.94 -20.68 -1.82
N LEU A 280 -3.16 -20.63 -0.75
CA LEU A 280 -2.75 -19.38 -0.12
C LEU A 280 -1.86 -18.53 -1.05
N ILE A 281 -0.90 -19.16 -1.74
CA ILE A 281 -0.06 -18.50 -2.76
C ILE A 281 -0.92 -17.97 -3.91
N LEU A 282 -1.89 -18.74 -4.37
CA LEU A 282 -2.84 -18.31 -5.41
C LEU A 282 -3.66 -17.09 -4.93
N ALA A 283 -4.15 -17.11 -3.70
CA ALA A 283 -4.91 -15.98 -3.13
C ALA A 283 -4.05 -14.70 -3.02
N TYR A 284 -2.80 -14.82 -2.57
CA TYR A 284 -1.84 -13.71 -2.58
C TYR A 284 -1.56 -13.24 -4.01
N THR A 285 -1.42 -14.15 -4.96
CA THR A 285 -1.21 -13.80 -6.36
C THR A 285 -2.38 -12.96 -6.89
N VAL A 286 -3.61 -13.39 -6.67
CA VAL A 286 -4.81 -12.64 -7.08
C VAL A 286 -4.86 -11.25 -6.43
N LEU A 287 -4.51 -11.16 -5.15
CA LEU A 287 -4.51 -9.89 -4.40
C LEU A 287 -3.45 -8.92 -4.90
N PHE A 288 -2.25 -9.41 -5.26
CA PHE A 288 -1.09 -8.56 -5.54
C PHE A 288 -0.67 -8.48 -7.02
N VAL A 289 -1.26 -9.27 -7.93
CA VAL A 289 -1.05 -9.13 -9.38
C VAL A 289 -1.26 -7.69 -9.86
N PRO A 290 -2.27 -6.92 -9.42
CA PRO A 290 -2.45 -5.55 -9.87
C PRO A 290 -1.26 -4.64 -9.53
N LEU A 291 -0.68 -4.81 -8.34
CA LEU A 291 0.52 -4.09 -7.91
C LEU A 291 1.74 -4.45 -8.77
N ALA A 292 1.89 -5.74 -9.07
CA ALA A 292 2.95 -6.24 -9.96
C ALA A 292 2.79 -5.72 -11.40
N ILE A 293 1.57 -5.68 -11.96
CA ILE A 293 1.29 -5.12 -13.29
C ILE A 293 1.72 -3.66 -13.37
N GLY A 294 1.36 -2.86 -12.36
CA GLY A 294 1.75 -1.45 -12.29
C GLY A 294 3.27 -1.26 -12.30
N SER A 295 3.98 -2.07 -11.52
CA SER A 295 5.45 -2.04 -11.41
C SER A 295 6.13 -2.50 -12.71
N VAL A 296 5.70 -3.61 -13.30
CA VAL A 296 6.23 -4.12 -14.58
C VAL A 296 6.02 -3.10 -15.68
N ARG A 297 4.80 -2.54 -15.81
CA ARG A 297 4.50 -1.53 -16.81
C ARG A 297 5.37 -0.28 -16.65
N ALA A 298 5.54 0.21 -15.43
CA ALA A 298 6.38 1.39 -15.17
C ALA A 298 7.84 1.12 -15.54
N ALA A 299 8.35 -0.08 -15.22
CA ALA A 299 9.72 -0.49 -15.54
C ALA A 299 9.93 -0.62 -17.05
N VAL A 300 9.00 -1.22 -17.78
CA VAL A 300 9.07 -1.36 -19.25
C VAL A 300 8.91 -0.01 -19.94
N ALA A 301 8.00 0.86 -19.47
CA ALA A 301 7.79 2.19 -20.02
C ALA A 301 8.99 3.12 -19.80
N ALA A 302 9.85 2.86 -18.82
CA ALA A 302 11.09 3.59 -18.60
C ALA A 302 12.20 3.18 -19.58
N ALA A 303 12.09 2.05 -20.25
CA ALA A 303 13.05 1.62 -21.25
C ALA A 303 12.89 2.43 -22.54
N PRO A 304 13.99 3.03 -23.10
CA PRO A 304 13.92 3.83 -24.31
C PRO A 304 13.55 2.97 -25.54
N VAL A 305 12.39 3.23 -26.14
CA VAL A 305 11.89 2.49 -27.33
C VAL A 305 12.91 2.53 -28.49
N ARG A 306 13.61 3.66 -28.64
CA ARG A 306 14.64 3.83 -29.68
C ARG A 306 15.77 2.79 -29.61
N LEU A 307 16.15 2.32 -28.44
CA LEU A 307 17.17 1.29 -28.30
C LEU A 307 16.70 -0.07 -28.85
N GLU A 308 15.43 -0.40 -28.69
CA GLU A 308 14.83 -1.60 -29.27
C GLU A 308 14.73 -1.48 -30.81
N GLU A 309 14.33 -0.32 -31.31
CA GLU A 309 14.31 -0.03 -32.77
C GLU A 309 15.70 -0.16 -33.41
N VAL A 310 16.76 0.36 -32.78
CA VAL A 310 18.15 0.17 -33.23
C VAL A 310 18.54 -1.31 -33.22
N ALA A 311 18.19 -2.07 -32.19
CA ALA A 311 18.47 -3.50 -32.16
C ALA A 311 17.77 -4.27 -33.30
N ARG A 312 16.55 -3.85 -33.65
CA ARG A 312 15.78 -4.42 -34.78
C ARG A 312 16.36 -4.03 -36.12
N SER A 313 16.82 -2.78 -36.29
CA SER A 313 17.50 -2.33 -37.52
C SER A 313 18.82 -3.06 -37.76
N LEU A 314 19.47 -3.53 -36.68
CA LEU A 314 20.65 -4.40 -36.73
C LEU A 314 20.33 -5.89 -36.98
N GLY A 315 19.11 -6.19 -37.42
CA GLY A 315 18.68 -7.55 -37.81
C GLY A 315 18.21 -8.47 -36.65
N ARG A 316 18.04 -7.94 -35.45
CA ARG A 316 17.51 -8.78 -34.35
C ARG A 316 16.00 -8.99 -34.50
N ALA A 317 15.54 -10.22 -34.35
CA ALA A 317 14.13 -10.53 -34.27
C ALA A 317 13.46 -9.81 -33.08
N PRO A 318 12.16 -9.42 -33.17
CA PRO A 318 11.48 -8.61 -32.14
C PRO A 318 11.62 -9.14 -30.71
N LEU A 319 11.43 -10.45 -30.49
CA LEU A 319 11.58 -11.08 -29.19
C LEU A 319 13.02 -11.04 -28.66
N ARG A 320 14.02 -11.17 -29.54
CA ARG A 320 15.44 -11.04 -29.15
C ARG A 320 15.81 -9.58 -28.86
N ALA A 321 15.30 -8.63 -29.61
CA ALA A 321 15.48 -7.21 -29.34
C ALA A 321 14.88 -6.85 -27.98
N PHE A 322 13.64 -7.24 -27.72
CA PHE A 322 13.00 -7.06 -26.41
C PHE A 322 13.83 -7.69 -25.28
N GLY A 323 14.19 -8.97 -25.37
CA GLY A 323 14.90 -9.68 -24.30
C GLY A 323 16.30 -9.14 -24.02
N THR A 324 17.02 -8.65 -25.06
CA THR A 324 18.40 -8.14 -24.91
C THR A 324 18.47 -6.67 -24.53
N VAL A 325 17.44 -5.88 -24.82
CA VAL A 325 17.41 -4.43 -24.56
C VAL A 325 16.37 -4.11 -23.51
N THR A 326 15.10 -4.18 -23.86
CA THR A 326 14.00 -3.71 -23.01
C THR A 326 13.91 -4.48 -21.69
N ALA A 327 13.97 -5.81 -21.74
CA ALA A 327 13.90 -6.65 -20.53
C ALA A 327 15.10 -6.41 -19.60
N ARG A 328 16.31 -6.22 -20.17
CA ARG A 328 17.52 -5.94 -19.35
C ARG A 328 17.45 -4.59 -18.66
N VAL A 329 16.96 -3.56 -19.34
CA VAL A 329 16.76 -2.21 -18.77
C VAL A 329 15.63 -2.21 -17.74
N ALA A 330 14.54 -2.96 -17.99
CA ALA A 330 13.40 -3.04 -17.10
C ALA A 330 13.64 -3.93 -15.87
N LEU A 331 14.57 -4.89 -15.91
CA LEU A 331 14.80 -5.89 -14.86
C LEU A 331 14.96 -5.28 -13.45
N PRO A 332 15.75 -4.23 -13.21
CA PRO A 332 15.87 -3.62 -11.89
C PRO A 332 14.53 -3.08 -11.37
N GLY A 333 13.72 -2.45 -12.25
CA GLY A 333 12.40 -1.95 -11.91
C GLY A 333 11.38 -3.07 -11.63
N ILE A 334 11.45 -4.18 -12.39
CA ILE A 334 10.63 -5.37 -12.15
C ILE A 334 11.01 -6.01 -10.83
N ALA A 335 12.31 -6.13 -10.53
CA ALA A 335 12.80 -6.67 -9.25
C ALA A 335 12.36 -5.79 -8.05
N ALA A 336 12.43 -4.46 -8.19
CA ALA A 336 11.91 -3.55 -7.17
C ALA A 336 10.39 -3.72 -6.97
N GLY A 337 9.63 -3.92 -8.04
CA GLY A 337 8.21 -4.24 -7.98
C GLY A 337 7.93 -5.57 -7.27
N ALA A 338 8.68 -6.62 -7.59
CA ALA A 338 8.58 -7.92 -6.92
C ALA A 338 8.91 -7.81 -5.41
N ALA A 339 9.93 -7.03 -5.06
CA ALA A 339 10.27 -6.76 -3.65
C ALA A 339 9.13 -6.01 -2.93
N LEU A 340 8.45 -5.07 -3.58
CA LEU A 340 7.28 -4.39 -3.03
C LEU A 340 6.12 -5.35 -2.79
N VAL A 341 5.84 -6.28 -3.73
CA VAL A 341 4.86 -7.35 -3.56
C VAL A 341 5.23 -8.25 -2.38
N LEU A 342 6.49 -8.69 -2.30
CA LEU A 342 7.01 -9.51 -1.19
C LEU A 342 6.74 -8.85 0.16
N LEU A 343 7.13 -7.58 0.32
CA LEU A 343 6.93 -6.82 1.55
C LEU A 343 5.45 -6.66 1.92
N THR A 344 4.58 -6.59 0.91
CA THR A 344 3.15 -6.46 1.15
C THR A 344 2.55 -7.80 1.57
N CYS A 345 2.99 -8.91 0.96
CA CYS A 345 2.61 -10.27 1.37
C CYS A 345 3.01 -10.58 2.82
N MET A 346 4.23 -10.21 3.25
CA MET A 346 4.72 -10.51 4.60
C MET A 346 3.83 -9.98 5.73
N LYS A 347 3.14 -8.88 5.50
CA LYS A 347 2.23 -8.25 6.46
C LYS A 347 0.75 -8.52 6.20
N GLU A 348 0.44 -9.37 5.20
CA GLU A 348 -0.96 -9.70 4.90
C GLU A 348 -1.54 -10.59 5.98
N LEU A 349 -2.69 -10.17 6.52
CA LEU A 349 -3.33 -10.84 7.66
C LEU A 349 -4.65 -11.54 7.29
N PRO A 350 -5.68 -10.89 6.72
CA PRO A 350 -7.00 -11.50 6.50
C PRO A 350 -6.97 -12.75 5.62
N VAL A 351 -6.25 -12.69 4.50
CA VAL A 351 -6.10 -13.84 3.58
C VAL A 351 -5.39 -14.98 4.29
N THR A 352 -4.31 -14.65 5.03
CA THR A 352 -3.54 -15.64 5.77
C THR A 352 -4.38 -16.30 6.85
N LEU A 353 -5.13 -15.54 7.66
CA LEU A 353 -5.97 -16.07 8.74
C LEU A 353 -7.05 -17.05 8.26
N LEU A 354 -7.55 -16.87 7.03
CA LEU A 354 -8.64 -17.69 6.49
C LEU A 354 -8.14 -18.88 5.66
N LEU A 355 -6.93 -18.83 5.10
CA LEU A 355 -6.44 -19.79 4.11
C LEU A 355 -5.15 -20.52 4.51
N HIS A 356 -4.47 -20.11 5.61
CA HIS A 356 -3.22 -20.78 5.99
C HIS A 356 -3.46 -22.25 6.34
N PRO A 357 -2.54 -23.16 5.95
CA PRO A 357 -2.58 -24.55 6.38
C PRO A 357 -2.48 -24.67 7.90
N THR A 358 -3.03 -25.76 8.45
CA THR A 358 -3.14 -25.96 9.92
C THR A 358 -1.77 -25.91 10.61
N ASP A 359 -0.70 -26.37 9.94
CA ASP A 359 0.66 -26.44 10.50
C ASP A 359 1.55 -25.28 10.06
N THR A 360 1.00 -24.27 9.36
CA THR A 360 1.78 -23.16 8.81
C THR A 360 1.42 -21.86 9.51
N ASP A 361 2.29 -21.41 10.39
CA ASP A 361 2.17 -20.09 11.02
C ASP A 361 3.08 -19.07 10.33
N THR A 362 2.60 -17.84 10.24
CA THR A 362 3.39 -16.69 9.79
C THR A 362 3.62 -15.72 10.93
N LEU A 363 4.57 -14.78 10.74
CA LEU A 363 4.78 -13.71 11.73
C LEU A 363 3.49 -12.92 11.99
N ALA A 364 2.69 -12.66 10.94
CA ALA A 364 1.43 -11.93 11.04
C ALA A 364 0.36 -12.70 11.84
N THR A 365 0.19 -14.00 11.58
CA THR A 365 -0.80 -14.83 12.28
C THR A 365 -0.42 -15.06 13.74
N ARG A 366 0.88 -15.25 14.04
CA ARG A 366 1.36 -15.38 15.43
C ARG A 366 1.23 -14.08 16.20
N LEU A 367 1.64 -12.96 15.61
CA LEU A 367 1.40 -11.64 16.21
C LEU A 367 -0.08 -11.44 16.54
N TRP A 368 -0.95 -11.71 15.57
CA TRP A 368 -2.41 -11.62 15.77
C TRP A 368 -2.89 -12.53 16.87
N GLY A 369 -2.51 -13.80 16.87
CA GLY A 369 -2.93 -14.80 17.86
C GLY A 369 -2.59 -14.37 19.28
N TYR A 370 -1.34 -13.99 19.54
CA TYR A 370 -0.92 -13.53 20.87
C TYR A 370 -1.56 -12.20 21.27
N SER A 371 -1.61 -11.23 20.35
CA SER A 371 -2.16 -9.90 20.65
C SER A 371 -3.68 -9.94 20.89
N SER A 372 -4.41 -10.84 20.23
CA SER A 372 -5.87 -10.98 20.39
C SER A 372 -6.28 -11.47 21.77
N VAL A 373 -5.39 -12.19 22.45
CA VAL A 373 -5.56 -12.64 23.85
C VAL A 373 -4.78 -11.76 24.85
N SER A 374 -4.28 -10.60 24.39
CA SER A 374 -3.52 -9.63 25.20
C SER A 374 -2.18 -10.17 25.76
N ASP A 375 -1.62 -11.23 25.18
CA ASP A 375 -0.27 -11.70 25.49
C ASP A 375 0.77 -10.95 24.64
N TYR A 376 0.94 -9.67 24.95
CA TYR A 376 1.80 -8.77 24.21
C TYR A 376 3.30 -9.12 24.33
N ALA A 377 3.69 -9.71 25.45
CA ALA A 377 5.06 -10.17 25.65
C ALA A 377 5.45 -11.29 24.67
N ALA A 378 4.57 -12.28 24.46
CA ALA A 378 4.80 -13.32 23.45
C ALA A 378 4.65 -12.79 22.03
N ALA A 379 3.86 -11.74 21.80
CA ALA A 379 3.70 -11.09 20.51
C ALA A 379 4.94 -10.26 20.07
N ALA A 380 5.72 -9.75 21.02
CA ALA A 380 6.79 -8.78 20.79
C ALA A 380 7.85 -9.19 19.76
N PRO A 381 8.43 -10.40 19.78
CA PRO A 381 9.43 -10.80 18.80
C PRO A 381 8.90 -10.83 17.36
N TYR A 382 7.62 -11.22 17.19
CA TYR A 382 6.94 -11.25 15.89
C TYR A 382 6.65 -9.82 15.39
N ALA A 383 6.25 -8.93 16.30
CA ALA A 383 6.04 -7.52 16.00
C ALA A 383 7.34 -6.83 15.56
N ALA A 384 8.43 -7.05 16.29
CA ALA A 384 9.75 -6.51 15.97
C ALA A 384 10.25 -6.98 14.61
N ALA A 385 10.12 -8.29 14.32
CA ALA A 385 10.49 -8.83 13.01
C ALA A 385 9.71 -8.17 11.87
N LEU A 386 8.39 -8.08 11.97
CA LEU A 386 7.56 -7.43 10.95
C LEU A 386 7.91 -5.95 10.76
N LEU A 387 8.25 -5.24 11.84
CA LEU A 387 8.67 -3.84 11.77
C LEU A 387 10.01 -3.71 11.03
N VAL A 388 11.00 -4.54 11.35
CA VAL A 388 12.32 -4.55 10.70
C VAL A 388 12.18 -4.87 9.21
N PHE A 389 11.42 -5.91 8.87
CA PHE A 389 11.18 -6.29 7.47
C PHE A 389 10.41 -5.23 6.68
N ALA A 390 9.57 -4.42 7.33
CA ALA A 390 8.92 -3.29 6.67
C ALA A 390 9.85 -2.07 6.55
N ALA A 391 10.64 -1.78 7.58
CA ALA A 391 11.46 -0.57 7.67
C ALA A 391 12.71 -0.63 6.76
N VAL A 392 13.44 -1.75 6.78
CA VAL A 392 14.72 -1.86 6.06
C VAL A 392 14.59 -1.64 4.56
N PRO A 393 13.71 -2.34 3.83
CA PRO A 393 13.58 -2.12 2.39
C PRO A 393 13.02 -0.73 2.05
N THR A 394 12.14 -0.20 2.89
CA THR A 394 11.61 1.16 2.71
C THR A 394 12.71 2.21 2.86
N ALA A 395 13.60 2.05 3.85
CA ALA A 395 14.77 2.92 4.04
C ALA A 395 15.76 2.82 2.86
N VAL A 396 16.04 1.60 2.39
CA VAL A 396 16.92 1.38 1.23
C VAL A 396 16.36 2.04 -0.02
N LEU A 397 15.08 1.86 -0.32
CA LEU A 397 14.42 2.51 -1.47
C LEU A 397 14.40 4.04 -1.32
N GLY A 398 14.19 4.56 -0.11
CA GLY A 398 14.25 5.98 0.18
C GLY A 398 15.65 6.58 -0.07
N MET A 399 16.70 5.91 0.38
CA MET A 399 18.09 6.35 0.15
C MET A 399 18.46 6.34 -1.33
N TRP A 400 18.01 5.35 -2.09
CA TRP A 400 18.28 5.28 -3.54
C TRP A 400 17.56 6.38 -4.31
N SER A 401 16.35 6.74 -3.91
CA SER A 401 15.60 7.83 -4.56
C SER A 401 16.23 9.19 -4.33
N THR A 402 16.81 9.44 -3.15
CA THR A 402 17.52 10.69 -2.84
C THR A 402 18.88 10.75 -3.54
N ALA A 403 19.62 9.66 -3.64
CA ALA A 403 20.88 9.59 -4.38
C ALA A 403 20.68 9.82 -5.90
N ALA A 404 19.62 9.28 -6.49
CA ALA A 404 19.29 9.51 -7.89
C ALA A 404 18.80 10.95 -8.17
N GLY A 405 18.21 11.64 -7.18
CA GLY A 405 17.82 13.05 -7.29
C GLY A 405 18.98 14.03 -7.12
N GLY A 406 20.00 13.67 -6.34
CA GLY A 406 21.16 14.53 -6.06
C GLY A 406 22.17 14.68 -7.22
N VAL A 407 22.14 13.81 -8.22
CA VAL A 407 23.06 13.87 -9.40
C VAL A 407 22.63 14.94 -10.44
N ARG A 408 21.53 15.66 -10.22
CA ARG A 408 21.02 16.71 -11.13
C ARG A 408 21.16 18.14 -10.61
N SER A 409 21.94 18.37 -9.58
CA SER A 409 22.13 19.71 -8.99
C SER A 409 23.56 20.28 -9.17
N ASP A 410 24.37 19.76 -10.09
CA ASP A 410 25.65 20.37 -10.53
C ASP A 410 25.59 20.82 -11.99
#